data_b22acaaf7d1f4745c7fd8951506252ee
#
_entry.id   b22acaaf7d1f4745c7fd8951506252ee
#
_cell.length_a   1.000
_cell.length_b   1.000
_cell.length_c   1.000
_cell.angle_alpha   90.00
_cell.angle_beta   90.00
_cell.angle_gamma   90.00
#
_symmetry.space_group_name_H-M   'P 1'
#
loop_
_entity.id
_entity.type
_entity.pdbx_description
1 polymer ?
#
loop_
_entity_poly.entity_id
_entity_poly.type
_entity_poly.pdbx_seq_one_letter_code
_entity_poly.pdbx_strand_id
1 'polypeptide(L)'
;MDPYVPLPPLPARVGRLNDLAHDLWWSWNAEAREVFRDLDYPLWRFTDHNPVLLLHLVDPERLAHAARDPEFLRLYDSAIASLDLVRSGEGTWWSRSGQAGLPPIACIAPGFSLHQALPVDSDSHAVAIGDYCKEASDLGVPVVGVGMMHPRGYAHQRFTGEGWQQESHEYLDRSDAPISPAIGRDGQRCTFAAQLPWGDVQIQVWQARVGRATLYLLDTDLPGNAPEDRELSAAFAPDDSPLAERRRAVLRAGAAPALALLGVEPGAMLDPRGLVPGVHVPGWLARDLAVLIERDLGPDWRDHQDEDAWWARLSSVPDEDLWSARQRLRGYLIDFARERARRRWTREQASGPRLVAQGTLLDPSTLTIGFARRMTGDVGADVLFHDPARLAAILTARRRPVQIIFAGRAHPSDEAGKRQLQRIFSRALDPAFGGRIAFLEDYDLHAARLLVQGCDLWLTTPADAASPALGRMKAAINGAPPLLIERSPQEAVAARSIYRRLEEDIVPVFYHRDRSGVPTEWVGRVRQTLRTSIPGHCARRSVKASTEKLYNPGLRHV
;
A
#
# COMPACT_ATOMS: atom_id res chain seq x y z
N MET A 1 -12.29 29.02 -13.31
CA MET A 1 -11.68 28.08 -14.25
C MET A 1 -11.96 26.68 -13.71
N ASP A 2 -12.45 25.76 -14.52
CA ASP A 2 -12.70 24.38 -14.08
C ASP A 2 -11.38 23.74 -13.63
N PRO A 3 -11.26 23.22 -12.41
CA PRO A 3 -10.01 22.63 -11.92
C PRO A 3 -9.69 21.27 -12.57
N TYR A 4 -10.56 20.74 -13.42
CA TYR A 4 -10.38 19.44 -14.07
C TYR A 4 -10.16 19.59 -15.57
N VAL A 5 -8.99 19.19 -16.02
CA VAL A 5 -8.61 19.13 -17.44
C VAL A 5 -8.63 17.66 -17.88
N PRO A 6 -9.49 17.27 -18.84
CA PRO A 6 -9.50 15.90 -19.34
C PRO A 6 -8.20 15.58 -20.10
N LEU A 7 -7.88 14.29 -20.23
CA LEU A 7 -6.74 13.84 -21.03
C LEU A 7 -6.82 14.36 -22.47
N PRO A 8 -5.67 14.64 -23.11
CA PRO A 8 -5.62 15.01 -24.51
C PRO A 8 -6.19 13.88 -25.40
N PRO A 9 -6.68 14.18 -26.61
CA PRO A 9 -7.19 13.17 -27.51
C PRO A 9 -6.14 12.09 -27.82
N LEU A 10 -6.49 10.84 -27.57
CA LEU A 10 -5.64 9.68 -27.85
C LEU A 10 -5.91 9.14 -29.27
N PRO A 11 -4.92 8.50 -29.94
CA PRO A 11 -5.18 7.79 -31.19
C PRO A 11 -6.31 6.77 -31.03
N ALA A 12 -7.24 6.72 -31.99
CA ALA A 12 -8.46 5.90 -31.88
C ALA A 12 -8.18 4.41 -31.54
N ARG A 13 -7.08 3.84 -32.07
CA ARG A 13 -6.70 2.43 -31.83
C ARG A 13 -6.37 2.14 -30.37
N VAL A 14 -5.85 3.12 -29.63
CA VAL A 14 -5.44 3.01 -28.23
C VAL A 14 -6.24 3.95 -27.30
N GLY A 15 -7.40 4.41 -27.76
CA GLY A 15 -8.23 5.39 -27.03
C GLY A 15 -8.67 4.93 -25.63
N ARG A 16 -8.79 3.61 -25.42
CA ARG A 16 -9.15 3.06 -24.11
C ARG A 16 -8.00 3.02 -23.08
N LEU A 17 -6.80 3.55 -23.44
CA LEU A 17 -5.79 3.86 -22.42
C LEU A 17 -6.33 4.81 -21.35
N ASN A 18 -7.24 5.72 -21.75
CA ASN A 18 -7.95 6.59 -20.80
C ASN A 18 -8.76 5.78 -19.78
N ASP A 19 -9.55 4.81 -20.24
CA ASP A 19 -10.35 3.93 -19.37
C ASP A 19 -9.47 3.15 -18.42
N LEU A 20 -8.35 2.63 -18.94
CA LEU A 20 -7.39 1.85 -18.17
C LEU A 20 -6.67 2.71 -17.11
N ALA A 21 -6.25 3.93 -17.46
CA ALA A 21 -5.54 4.84 -16.56
C ALA A 21 -6.42 5.32 -15.38
N HIS A 22 -7.72 5.53 -15.63
CA HIS A 22 -8.67 5.96 -14.61
C HIS A 22 -9.31 4.82 -13.80
N ASP A 23 -8.95 3.57 -14.06
CA ASP A 23 -9.39 2.42 -13.26
C ASP A 23 -8.23 1.87 -12.45
N LEU A 24 -8.21 2.12 -11.15
CA LEU A 24 -7.13 1.71 -10.25
C LEU A 24 -6.85 0.19 -10.24
N TRP A 25 -7.68 -0.62 -10.92
CA TRP A 25 -7.44 -2.05 -11.14
C TRP A 25 -6.06 -2.31 -11.77
N TRP A 26 -5.58 -1.46 -12.65
CA TRP A 26 -4.23 -1.59 -13.21
C TRP A 26 -3.15 -1.67 -12.13
N SER A 27 -3.37 -1.08 -10.95
CA SER A 27 -2.35 -1.01 -9.90
C SER A 27 -1.96 -2.37 -9.29
N TRP A 28 -2.81 -3.40 -9.45
CA TRP A 28 -2.52 -4.76 -9.03
C TRP A 28 -2.54 -5.79 -10.18
N ASN A 29 -2.86 -5.37 -11.38
CA ASN A 29 -2.73 -6.20 -12.58
C ASN A 29 -1.37 -5.98 -13.25
N ALA A 30 -0.59 -7.06 -13.44
CA ALA A 30 0.77 -6.95 -13.95
C ALA A 30 0.80 -6.52 -15.41
N GLU A 31 -0.10 -7.07 -16.26
CA GLU A 31 -0.18 -6.75 -17.69
C GLU A 31 -0.60 -5.30 -17.91
N ALA A 32 -1.60 -4.83 -17.17
CA ALA A 32 -2.06 -3.44 -17.26
C ALA A 32 -0.96 -2.44 -16.88
N ARG A 33 -0.12 -2.75 -15.88
CA ARG A 33 1.05 -1.93 -15.55
C ARG A 33 2.11 -1.96 -16.64
N GLU A 34 2.29 -3.11 -17.27
CA GLU A 34 3.27 -3.27 -18.35
C GLU A 34 2.90 -2.42 -19.58
N VAL A 35 1.59 -2.21 -19.88
CA VAL A 35 1.13 -1.30 -20.95
C VAL A 35 1.70 0.10 -20.77
N PHE A 36 1.59 0.68 -19.56
CA PHE A 36 2.10 2.03 -19.30
C PHE A 36 3.62 2.08 -19.26
N ARG A 37 4.25 1.03 -18.76
CA ARG A 37 5.69 0.89 -18.73
C ARG A 37 6.29 0.80 -20.13
N ASP A 38 5.67 0.04 -21.01
CA ASP A 38 6.12 -0.16 -22.40
C ASP A 38 5.86 1.07 -23.25
N LEU A 39 4.77 1.79 -22.97
CA LEU A 39 4.47 3.06 -23.65
C LEU A 39 5.62 4.07 -23.53
N ASP A 40 6.09 4.34 -22.30
CA ASP A 40 7.25 5.19 -22.03
C ASP A 40 7.86 4.88 -20.66
N TYR A 41 8.90 4.06 -20.61
CA TYR A 41 9.52 3.65 -19.34
C TYR A 41 10.17 4.80 -18.54
N PRO A 42 10.94 5.73 -19.15
CA PRO A 42 11.47 6.89 -18.44
C PRO A 42 10.38 7.75 -17.82
N LEU A 43 9.34 8.03 -18.57
CA LEU A 43 8.21 8.86 -18.12
C LEU A 43 7.37 8.13 -17.06
N TRP A 44 7.16 6.82 -17.20
CA TRP A 44 6.52 5.98 -16.19
C TRP A 44 7.21 6.06 -14.83
N ARG A 45 8.53 6.08 -14.83
CA ARG A 45 9.32 6.29 -13.60
C ARG A 45 9.29 7.73 -13.09
N PHE A 46 9.27 8.70 -14.01
CA PHE A 46 9.24 10.13 -13.67
C PHE A 46 7.92 10.53 -13.00
N THR A 47 6.81 9.95 -13.47
CA THR A 47 5.45 10.19 -12.94
C THR A 47 5.13 9.36 -11.69
N ASP A 48 6.11 8.75 -11.05
CA ASP A 48 5.94 7.84 -9.90
C ASP A 48 4.86 6.78 -10.14
N HIS A 49 4.84 6.26 -11.39
CA HIS A 49 3.90 5.22 -11.84
C HIS A 49 2.43 5.69 -11.87
N ASN A 50 2.19 6.96 -12.12
CA ASN A 50 0.86 7.51 -12.34
C ASN A 50 0.53 7.52 -13.84
N PRO A 51 -0.40 6.66 -14.31
CA PRO A 51 -0.70 6.55 -15.73
C PRO A 51 -1.47 7.76 -16.29
N VAL A 52 -2.25 8.46 -15.46
CA VAL A 52 -2.99 9.67 -15.90
C VAL A 52 -2.00 10.78 -16.19
N LEU A 53 -1.10 11.07 -15.24
CA LEU A 53 -0.03 12.05 -15.44
C LEU A 53 0.90 11.65 -16.60
N LEU A 54 1.19 10.36 -16.76
CA LEU A 54 1.96 9.87 -17.91
C LEU A 54 1.26 10.21 -19.23
N LEU A 55 -0.05 9.98 -19.34
CA LEU A 55 -0.81 10.27 -20.55
C LEU A 55 -0.97 11.77 -20.83
N HIS A 56 -0.89 12.63 -19.81
CA HIS A 56 -0.82 14.09 -20.00
C HIS A 56 0.53 14.55 -20.57
N LEU A 57 1.61 13.87 -20.21
CA LEU A 57 2.98 14.30 -20.51
C LEU A 57 3.62 13.56 -21.70
N VAL A 58 3.08 12.42 -22.10
CA VAL A 58 3.66 11.60 -23.17
C VAL A 58 3.59 12.33 -24.52
N ASP A 59 4.68 12.21 -25.30
CA ASP A 59 4.75 12.78 -26.63
C ASP A 59 3.68 12.17 -27.56
N PRO A 60 2.88 12.98 -28.27
CA PRO A 60 1.91 12.52 -29.26
C PRO A 60 2.51 11.59 -30.33
N GLU A 61 3.77 11.79 -30.74
CA GLU A 61 4.45 10.91 -31.70
C GLU A 61 4.69 9.52 -31.10
N ARG A 62 5.01 9.44 -29.81
CA ARG A 62 5.16 8.18 -29.06
C ARG A 62 3.85 7.41 -29.01
N LEU A 63 2.73 8.08 -28.73
CA LEU A 63 1.39 7.50 -28.77
C LEU A 63 1.00 7.02 -30.18
N ALA A 64 1.32 7.80 -31.21
CA ALA A 64 1.06 7.42 -32.61
C ALA A 64 1.91 6.22 -33.04
N HIS A 65 3.15 6.09 -32.52
CA HIS A 65 3.99 4.92 -32.73
C HIS A 65 3.39 3.69 -32.05
N ALA A 66 3.09 3.76 -30.76
CA ALA A 66 2.49 2.68 -29.99
C ALA A 66 1.17 2.17 -30.61
N ALA A 67 0.35 3.07 -31.18
CA ALA A 67 -0.89 2.72 -31.87
C ALA A 67 -0.68 1.90 -33.18
N ARG A 68 0.58 1.70 -33.62
CA ARG A 68 0.95 0.93 -34.81
C ARG A 68 1.87 -0.25 -34.49
N ASP A 69 2.45 -0.29 -33.29
CA ASP A 69 3.37 -1.34 -32.86
C ASP A 69 2.59 -2.62 -32.52
N PRO A 70 2.81 -3.74 -33.24
CA PRO A 70 2.08 -4.99 -33.01
C PRO A 70 2.36 -5.61 -31.63
N GLU A 71 3.56 -5.38 -31.02
CA GLU A 71 3.91 -5.91 -29.71
C GLU A 71 3.18 -5.15 -28.62
N PHE A 72 3.21 -3.83 -28.69
CA PHE A 72 2.43 -2.99 -27.79
C PHE A 72 0.93 -3.27 -27.90
N LEU A 73 0.39 -3.40 -29.12
CA LEU A 73 -1.02 -3.65 -29.33
C LEU A 73 -1.49 -4.99 -28.77
N ARG A 74 -0.67 -6.05 -28.85
CA ARG A 74 -1.01 -7.34 -28.21
C ARG A 74 -1.14 -7.20 -26.70
N LEU A 75 -0.19 -6.51 -26.07
CA LEU A 75 -0.20 -6.26 -24.62
C LEU A 75 -1.40 -5.40 -24.21
N TYR A 76 -1.64 -4.32 -24.97
CA TYR A 76 -2.78 -3.42 -24.77
C TYR A 76 -4.12 -4.16 -24.91
N ASP A 77 -4.33 -4.93 -25.99
CA ASP A 77 -5.57 -5.67 -26.23
C ASP A 77 -5.82 -6.71 -25.12
N SER A 78 -4.79 -7.41 -24.65
CA SER A 78 -4.89 -8.35 -23.52
C SER A 78 -5.30 -7.62 -22.23
N ALA A 79 -4.69 -6.48 -21.93
CA ALA A 79 -5.02 -5.70 -20.73
C ALA A 79 -6.46 -5.15 -20.77
N ILE A 80 -6.91 -4.67 -21.95
CA ILE A 80 -8.29 -4.18 -22.14
C ILE A 80 -9.31 -5.31 -22.03
N ALA A 81 -9.05 -6.47 -22.63
CA ALA A 81 -9.92 -7.64 -22.51
C ALA A 81 -10.03 -8.10 -21.04
N SER A 82 -8.91 -8.09 -20.31
CA SER A 82 -8.89 -8.41 -18.88
C SER A 82 -9.69 -7.40 -18.04
N LEU A 83 -9.60 -6.09 -18.37
CA LEU A 83 -10.40 -5.06 -17.71
C LEU A 83 -11.90 -5.26 -17.96
N ASP A 84 -12.29 -5.59 -19.20
CA ASP A 84 -13.68 -5.86 -19.57
C ASP A 84 -14.23 -7.08 -18.83
N LEU A 85 -13.42 -8.14 -18.70
CA LEU A 85 -13.78 -9.34 -17.94
C LEU A 85 -13.96 -9.00 -16.44
N VAL A 86 -13.08 -8.21 -15.85
CA VAL A 86 -13.24 -7.74 -14.48
C VAL A 86 -14.55 -6.96 -14.32
N ARG A 87 -14.84 -6.04 -15.24
CA ARG A 87 -16.05 -5.20 -15.19
C ARG A 87 -17.34 -5.98 -15.41
N SER A 88 -17.34 -7.04 -16.23
CA SER A 88 -18.51 -7.91 -16.43
C SER A 88 -18.88 -8.69 -15.17
N GLY A 89 -17.89 -9.08 -14.37
CA GLY A 89 -18.04 -9.90 -13.19
C GLY A 89 -18.42 -11.35 -13.45
N GLU A 90 -18.33 -11.77 -14.69
CA GLU A 90 -18.56 -13.16 -15.05
C GLU A 90 -17.52 -14.08 -14.39
N GLY A 91 -17.96 -15.25 -13.96
CA GLY A 91 -17.08 -16.23 -13.34
C GLY A 91 -16.55 -15.88 -11.93
N THR A 92 -16.98 -14.78 -11.33
CA THR A 92 -16.56 -14.40 -9.97
C THR A 92 -17.27 -15.22 -8.89
N TRP A 93 -16.73 -15.21 -7.66
CA TRP A 93 -17.38 -15.85 -6.52
C TRP A 93 -18.82 -15.33 -6.32
N TRP A 94 -19.00 -14.01 -6.41
CA TRP A 94 -20.31 -13.38 -6.26
C TRP A 94 -21.31 -13.81 -7.34
N SER A 95 -20.91 -13.87 -8.60
CA SER A 95 -21.80 -14.30 -9.69
C SER A 95 -22.25 -15.76 -9.55
N ARG A 96 -21.43 -16.60 -8.92
CA ARG A 96 -21.73 -18.01 -8.63
C ARG A 96 -22.53 -18.23 -7.35
N SER A 97 -22.58 -17.23 -6.46
CA SER A 97 -23.26 -17.33 -5.15
C SER A 97 -24.77 -17.29 -5.19
N GLY A 98 -25.39 -17.05 -6.37
CA GLY A 98 -26.82 -16.82 -6.52
C GLY A 98 -27.33 -15.47 -6.00
N GLN A 99 -26.43 -14.59 -5.58
CA GLN A 99 -26.73 -13.26 -5.03
C GLN A 99 -26.52 -12.14 -6.07
N ALA A 100 -26.20 -12.50 -7.32
CA ALA A 100 -26.08 -11.56 -8.42
C ALA A 100 -27.38 -10.76 -8.59
N GLY A 101 -27.29 -9.45 -8.54
CA GLY A 101 -28.47 -8.56 -8.62
C GLY A 101 -28.91 -7.94 -7.29
N LEU A 102 -28.29 -8.33 -6.16
CA LEU A 102 -28.48 -7.59 -4.91
C LEU A 102 -27.90 -6.18 -5.01
N PRO A 103 -28.51 -5.19 -4.33
CA PRO A 103 -28.00 -3.81 -4.29
C PRO A 103 -26.57 -3.77 -3.71
N PRO A 104 -25.77 -2.72 -4.01
CA PRO A 104 -24.40 -2.65 -3.53
C PRO A 104 -24.29 -2.49 -2.01
N ILE A 105 -23.14 -2.93 -1.47
CA ILE A 105 -22.73 -2.63 -0.09
C ILE A 105 -22.07 -1.26 -0.07
N ALA A 106 -22.60 -0.32 0.73
CA ALA A 106 -21.94 0.96 0.94
C ALA A 106 -20.95 0.89 2.12
N CYS A 107 -19.75 1.40 1.89
CA CYS A 107 -18.70 1.59 2.90
C CYS A 107 -18.42 3.08 3.05
N ILE A 108 -18.72 3.67 4.20
CA ILE A 108 -18.41 5.08 4.47
C ILE A 108 -17.19 5.15 5.37
N ALA A 109 -16.09 5.72 4.84
CA ALA A 109 -14.81 5.80 5.54
C ALA A 109 -14.10 7.13 5.24
N PRO A 110 -13.31 7.67 6.19
CA PRO A 110 -12.58 8.92 5.94
C PRO A 110 -11.64 8.86 4.74
N GLY A 111 -11.04 7.69 4.46
CA GLY A 111 -10.09 7.51 3.37
C GLY A 111 -9.99 6.07 2.89
N PHE A 112 -9.54 5.92 1.65
CA PHE A 112 -9.30 4.64 0.95
C PHE A 112 -7.89 4.69 0.36
N SER A 113 -6.94 4.01 0.96
CA SER A 113 -5.56 4.01 0.48
C SER A 113 -5.35 2.90 -0.55
N LEU A 114 -5.29 3.26 -1.82
CA LEU A 114 -5.25 2.33 -2.96
C LEU A 114 -3.94 2.37 -3.72
N HIS A 115 -3.49 3.56 -4.10
CA HIS A 115 -2.26 3.80 -4.86
C HIS A 115 -1.77 5.23 -4.63
N GLN A 116 -0.46 5.49 -4.80
CA GLN A 116 0.13 6.82 -4.62
C GLN A 116 -0.40 7.87 -5.61
N ALA A 117 -0.88 7.46 -6.78
CA ALA A 117 -1.52 8.37 -7.75
C ALA A 117 -2.83 8.98 -7.23
N LEU A 118 -3.42 8.42 -6.18
CA LEU A 118 -4.54 8.99 -5.44
C LEU A 118 -4.13 9.07 -3.97
N PRO A 119 -3.36 10.09 -3.58
CA PRO A 119 -2.83 10.21 -2.24
C PRO A 119 -3.96 10.44 -1.23
N VAL A 120 -4.05 9.52 -0.31
CA VAL A 120 -4.91 9.58 0.87
C VAL A 120 -4.02 9.38 2.06
N ASP A 121 -4.40 9.87 3.23
CA ASP A 121 -3.70 9.51 4.45
C ASP A 121 -3.59 7.98 4.55
N SER A 122 -2.36 7.49 4.53
CA SER A 122 -2.06 6.05 4.50
C SER A 122 -1.99 5.48 5.92
N ASP A 123 -3.02 5.75 6.74
CA ASP A 123 -3.15 5.03 7.99
C ASP A 123 -3.48 3.54 7.74
N SER A 124 -3.31 2.73 8.76
CA SER A 124 -3.52 1.28 8.63
C SER A 124 -4.96 0.92 8.30
N HIS A 125 -5.95 1.73 8.73
CA HIS A 125 -7.36 1.49 8.43
C HIS A 125 -7.70 1.83 6.99
N ALA A 126 -7.25 2.99 6.48
CA ALA A 126 -7.44 3.36 5.08
C ALA A 126 -6.82 2.32 4.12
N VAL A 127 -5.67 1.76 4.47
CA VAL A 127 -5.02 0.68 3.71
C VAL A 127 -5.82 -0.62 3.78
N ALA A 128 -6.35 -1.00 4.97
CA ALA A 128 -7.18 -2.20 5.10
C ALA A 128 -8.49 -2.10 4.30
N ILE A 129 -9.12 -0.91 4.32
CA ILE A 129 -10.34 -0.66 3.54
C ILE A 129 -10.02 -0.65 2.05
N GLY A 130 -8.89 -0.08 1.63
CA GLY A 130 -8.42 -0.13 0.24
C GLY A 130 -8.20 -1.57 -0.24
N ASP A 131 -7.54 -2.40 0.57
CA ASP A 131 -7.35 -3.82 0.28
C ASP A 131 -8.69 -4.59 0.24
N TYR A 132 -9.64 -4.24 1.10
CA TYR A 132 -11.01 -4.77 1.06
C TYR A 132 -11.72 -4.43 -0.26
N CYS A 133 -11.64 -3.18 -0.72
CA CYS A 133 -12.27 -2.76 -1.98
C CYS A 133 -11.66 -3.48 -3.20
N LYS A 134 -10.35 -3.68 -3.22
CA LYS A 134 -9.66 -4.44 -4.28
C LYS A 134 -10.12 -5.89 -4.30
N GLU A 135 -10.17 -6.55 -3.14
CA GLU A 135 -10.63 -7.94 -3.04
C GLU A 135 -12.12 -8.09 -3.34
N ALA A 136 -12.95 -7.13 -2.91
CA ALA A 136 -14.37 -7.11 -3.28
C ALA A 136 -14.55 -7.02 -4.80
N SER A 137 -13.73 -6.21 -5.48
CA SER A 137 -13.69 -6.15 -6.94
C SER A 137 -13.33 -7.51 -7.55
N ASP A 138 -12.27 -8.17 -7.07
CA ASP A 138 -11.83 -9.48 -7.59
C ASP A 138 -12.86 -10.58 -7.33
N LEU A 139 -13.55 -10.53 -6.19
CA LEU A 139 -14.66 -11.44 -5.87
C LEU A 139 -15.97 -11.13 -6.59
N GLY A 140 -16.07 -9.98 -7.24
CA GLY A 140 -17.30 -9.53 -7.91
C GLY A 140 -18.36 -8.93 -6.98
N VAL A 141 -18.05 -8.73 -5.69
CA VAL A 141 -18.99 -8.13 -4.72
C VAL A 141 -19.21 -6.66 -5.05
N PRO A 142 -20.46 -6.21 -5.22
CA PRO A 142 -20.75 -4.82 -5.55
C PRO A 142 -20.54 -3.91 -4.33
N VAL A 143 -19.39 -3.21 -4.29
CA VAL A 143 -19.06 -2.28 -3.21
C VAL A 143 -19.02 -0.86 -3.73
N VAL A 144 -19.63 0.05 -2.98
CA VAL A 144 -19.55 1.49 -3.19
C VAL A 144 -18.94 2.13 -1.95
N GLY A 145 -17.82 2.82 -2.14
CA GLY A 145 -17.17 3.60 -1.07
C GLY A 145 -17.60 5.06 -1.12
N VAL A 146 -17.78 5.69 0.05
CA VAL A 146 -17.89 7.14 0.17
C VAL A 146 -16.84 7.63 1.15
N GLY A 147 -15.96 8.52 0.69
CA GLY A 147 -14.87 9.08 1.47
C GLY A 147 -14.67 10.57 1.24
N MET A 148 -13.61 11.11 1.84
CA MET A 148 -13.19 12.48 1.59
C MET A 148 -12.16 12.53 0.47
N MET A 149 -12.22 13.55 -0.37
CA MET A 149 -11.10 13.91 -1.25
C MET A 149 -10.00 14.58 -0.41
N HIS A 150 -8.75 14.22 -0.67
CA HIS A 150 -7.60 14.76 0.07
C HIS A 150 -6.53 15.30 -0.91
N PRO A 151 -6.74 16.47 -1.52
CA PRO A 151 -5.77 17.02 -2.47
C PRO A 151 -4.40 17.36 -1.86
N ARG A 152 -4.30 17.45 -0.54
CA ARG A 152 -3.04 17.54 0.22
C ARG A 152 -2.85 16.34 1.15
N GLY A 153 -3.37 15.18 0.76
CA GLY A 153 -3.42 13.98 1.61
C GLY A 153 -2.08 13.31 1.84
N TYR A 154 -1.06 13.62 1.02
CA TYR A 154 0.28 13.10 1.20
C TYR A 154 1.23 14.21 1.64
N ALA A 155 1.94 13.97 2.76
CA ALA A 155 3.00 14.83 3.23
C ALA A 155 4.35 14.17 2.93
N HIS A 156 5.19 14.81 2.11
CA HIS A 156 6.58 14.37 1.94
C HIS A 156 7.37 14.55 3.22
N GLN A 157 8.07 13.51 3.61
CA GLN A 157 8.91 13.50 4.81
C GLN A 157 10.35 13.84 4.46
N ARG A 158 10.94 14.73 5.24
CA ARG A 158 12.37 15.05 5.22
C ARG A 158 12.92 15.09 6.63
N PHE A 159 14.22 14.80 6.77
CA PHE A 159 14.91 15.01 8.03
C PHE A 159 15.86 16.22 7.92
N THR A 160 15.93 17.00 8.99
CA THR A 160 17.00 18.00 9.16
C THR A 160 18.35 17.32 9.33
N GLY A 161 19.43 18.10 9.36
CA GLY A 161 20.77 17.57 9.68
C GLY A 161 20.84 16.88 11.05
N GLU A 162 19.97 17.27 11.98
CA GLU A 162 19.85 16.72 13.34
C GLU A 162 18.87 15.55 13.43
N GLY A 163 18.29 15.12 12.30
CA GLY A 163 17.35 14.00 12.25
C GLY A 163 15.92 14.33 12.67
N TRP A 164 15.56 15.62 12.72
CA TRP A 164 14.18 16.02 13.00
C TRP A 164 13.31 15.94 11.75
N GLN A 165 12.14 15.30 11.86
CA GLN A 165 11.20 15.19 10.76
C GLN A 165 10.57 16.55 10.45
N GLN A 166 10.63 16.93 9.18
CA GLN A 166 9.90 18.03 8.55
C GLN A 166 8.97 17.48 7.50
N GLU A 167 7.85 18.15 7.30
CA GLU A 167 6.85 17.80 6.29
C GLU A 167 6.73 18.90 5.24
N SER A 168 6.56 18.51 3.99
CA SER A 168 6.11 19.38 2.90
C SER A 168 4.90 18.74 2.22
N HIS A 169 3.85 19.56 2.03
CA HIS A 169 2.63 19.07 1.35
C HIS A 169 2.69 19.46 -0.12
N GLU A 170 2.43 18.49 -0.97
CA GLU A 170 2.21 18.69 -2.38
C GLU A 170 0.70 18.69 -2.65
N TYR A 171 0.25 19.64 -3.47
CA TYR A 171 -1.15 19.72 -3.88
C TYR A 171 -1.38 18.81 -5.09
N LEU A 172 -2.27 17.85 -4.96
CA LEU A 172 -2.68 17.00 -6.07
C LEU A 172 -3.51 17.79 -7.08
N ASP A 173 -3.03 17.93 -8.30
CA ASP A 173 -3.91 18.33 -9.39
C ASP A 173 -4.91 17.19 -9.66
N ARG A 174 -6.18 17.53 -9.59
CA ARG A 174 -7.27 16.54 -9.81
C ARG A 174 -7.26 15.98 -11.21
N SER A 175 -6.72 16.73 -12.18
CA SER A 175 -6.57 16.29 -13.58
C SER A 175 -5.52 15.20 -13.74
N ASP A 176 -4.52 15.16 -12.85
CA ASP A 176 -3.45 14.17 -12.87
C ASP A 176 -3.78 12.92 -12.03
N ALA A 177 -4.93 12.91 -11.35
CA ALA A 177 -5.36 11.80 -10.53
C ALA A 177 -6.27 10.81 -11.30
N PRO A 178 -6.29 9.52 -10.92
CA PRO A 178 -7.19 8.53 -11.52
C PRO A 178 -8.64 8.70 -11.02
N ILE A 179 -9.17 9.91 -11.16
CA ILE A 179 -10.52 10.29 -10.78
C ILE A 179 -11.20 11.05 -11.92
N SER A 180 -12.51 11.12 -11.89
CA SER A 180 -13.32 11.96 -12.76
C SER A 180 -14.44 12.63 -11.96
N PRO A 181 -14.99 13.76 -12.42
CA PRO A 181 -16.20 14.30 -11.80
C PRO A 181 -17.32 13.25 -11.82
N ALA A 182 -17.94 13.00 -10.67
CA ALA A 182 -19.10 12.13 -10.61
C ALA A 182 -20.30 12.81 -11.28
N ILE A 183 -21.03 12.06 -12.12
CA ILE A 183 -22.20 12.57 -12.86
C ILE A 183 -23.48 12.05 -12.21
N GLY A 184 -24.37 12.96 -11.86
CA GLY A 184 -25.66 12.66 -11.29
C GLY A 184 -26.66 12.06 -12.30
N ARG A 185 -27.83 11.64 -11.81
CA ARG A 185 -28.93 11.13 -12.66
C ARG A 185 -29.43 12.15 -13.67
N ASP A 186 -29.24 13.43 -13.40
CA ASP A 186 -29.57 14.56 -14.28
C ASP A 186 -28.57 14.82 -15.39
N GLY A 187 -27.47 14.03 -15.45
CA GLY A 187 -26.39 14.20 -16.40
C GLY A 187 -25.43 15.34 -16.07
N GLN A 188 -25.60 16.01 -14.92
CA GLN A 188 -24.72 17.09 -14.47
C GLN A 188 -23.68 16.58 -13.46
N ARG A 189 -22.65 17.37 -13.22
CA ARG A 189 -21.69 17.09 -12.15
C ARG A 189 -22.41 17.05 -10.79
N CYS A 190 -22.16 16.02 -10.01
CA CYS A 190 -22.76 15.86 -8.70
C CYS A 190 -22.18 16.90 -7.74
N THR A 191 -22.94 17.96 -7.52
CA THR A 191 -22.64 19.06 -6.58
C THR A 191 -23.88 19.36 -5.73
N PHE A 192 -23.71 19.60 -4.45
CA PHE A 192 -24.80 19.90 -3.53
C PHE A 192 -24.31 20.64 -2.28
N ALA A 193 -25.21 21.31 -1.56
CA ALA A 193 -24.94 21.88 -0.26
C ALA A 193 -25.28 20.87 0.85
N ALA A 194 -24.33 20.58 1.73
CA ALA A 194 -24.57 19.81 2.95
C ALA A 194 -24.87 20.78 4.10
N GLN A 195 -25.99 20.54 4.80
CA GLN A 195 -26.35 21.30 6.00
C GLN A 195 -25.57 20.78 7.21
N LEU A 196 -24.74 21.64 7.78
CA LEU A 196 -23.89 21.32 8.92
C LEU A 196 -24.18 22.25 10.10
N PRO A 197 -23.81 21.90 11.33
CA PRO A 197 -24.10 22.73 12.51
C PRO A 197 -23.55 24.16 12.46
N TRP A 198 -22.57 24.42 11.60
CA TRP A 198 -21.90 25.72 11.43
C TRP A 198 -22.28 26.45 10.13
N GLY A 199 -23.18 25.89 9.32
CA GLY A 199 -23.66 26.45 8.05
C GLY A 199 -23.62 25.47 6.90
N ASP A 200 -24.10 25.91 5.74
CA ASP A 200 -24.11 25.11 4.51
C ASP A 200 -22.72 25.08 3.89
N VAL A 201 -22.26 23.87 3.53
CA VAL A 201 -20.99 23.63 2.85
C VAL A 201 -21.24 23.02 1.49
N GLN A 202 -20.74 23.65 0.43
CA GLN A 202 -20.80 23.10 -0.92
C GLN A 202 -19.86 21.92 -1.06
N ILE A 203 -20.35 20.85 -1.66
CA ILE A 203 -19.61 19.60 -1.88
C ILE A 203 -19.68 19.27 -3.37
N GLN A 204 -18.52 19.00 -3.99
CA GLN A 204 -18.41 18.33 -5.29
C GLN A 204 -18.01 16.87 -5.04
N VAL A 205 -18.58 15.97 -5.85
CA VAL A 205 -18.25 14.54 -5.75
C VAL A 205 -17.34 14.14 -6.92
N TRP A 206 -16.24 13.48 -6.58
CA TRP A 206 -15.35 12.83 -7.52
C TRP A 206 -15.58 11.33 -7.52
N GLN A 207 -15.35 10.67 -8.66
CA GLN A 207 -15.45 9.23 -8.81
C GLN A 207 -14.08 8.63 -9.09
N ALA A 208 -13.70 7.59 -8.35
CA ALA A 208 -12.56 6.72 -8.63
C ALA A 208 -13.05 5.29 -8.86
N ARG A 209 -12.59 4.64 -9.93
CA ARG A 209 -12.88 3.24 -10.20
C ARG A 209 -11.81 2.34 -9.62
N VAL A 210 -12.23 1.23 -9.03
CA VAL A 210 -11.38 0.21 -8.41
C VAL A 210 -11.83 -1.15 -8.94
N GLY A 211 -11.66 -1.36 -10.26
CA GLY A 211 -12.28 -2.47 -10.97
C GLY A 211 -13.82 -2.39 -10.93
N ARG A 212 -14.45 -3.30 -10.19
CA ARG A 212 -15.92 -3.32 -10.01
C ARG A 212 -16.41 -2.43 -8.88
N ALA A 213 -15.56 -2.12 -7.91
CA ALA A 213 -15.89 -1.18 -6.86
C ALA A 213 -15.81 0.26 -7.38
N THR A 214 -16.66 1.13 -6.85
CA THR A 214 -16.66 2.56 -7.16
C THR A 214 -16.53 3.35 -5.87
N LEU A 215 -15.61 4.32 -5.87
CA LEU A 215 -15.45 5.26 -4.76
C LEU A 215 -15.95 6.62 -5.16
N TYR A 216 -16.72 7.24 -4.28
CA TYR A 216 -17.17 8.62 -4.38
C TYR A 216 -16.47 9.45 -3.30
N LEU A 217 -15.73 10.47 -3.73
CA LEU A 217 -14.89 11.27 -2.86
C LEU A 217 -15.50 12.68 -2.74
N LEU A 218 -15.87 13.04 -1.52
CA LEU A 218 -16.48 14.32 -1.19
C LEU A 218 -15.39 15.39 -1.08
N ASP A 219 -15.52 16.45 -1.87
CA ASP A 219 -14.57 17.54 -1.95
C ASP A 219 -15.22 18.86 -1.53
N THR A 220 -14.70 19.49 -0.49
CA THR A 220 -15.15 20.80 -0.01
C THR A 220 -14.21 21.93 -0.44
N ASP A 221 -13.08 21.64 -1.10
CA ASP A 221 -12.15 22.68 -1.59
C ASP A 221 -12.68 23.38 -2.84
N LEU A 222 -13.80 24.07 -2.67
CA LEU A 222 -14.49 24.83 -3.70
C LEU A 222 -14.39 26.33 -3.44
N PRO A 223 -14.24 27.17 -4.47
CA PRO A 223 -14.11 28.62 -4.30
C PRO A 223 -15.30 29.29 -3.60
N GLY A 224 -16.48 28.68 -3.64
CA GLY A 224 -17.70 29.19 -2.99
C GLY A 224 -17.76 28.93 -1.49
N ASN A 225 -16.88 28.08 -0.93
CA ASN A 225 -16.84 27.78 0.49
C ASN A 225 -15.91 28.74 1.24
N ALA A 226 -16.18 28.94 2.53
CA ALA A 226 -15.27 29.64 3.43
C ALA A 226 -13.91 28.92 3.52
N PRO A 227 -12.81 29.64 3.78
CA PRO A 227 -11.47 29.02 3.85
C PRO A 227 -11.40 27.83 4.81
N GLU A 228 -12.08 27.91 5.97
CA GLU A 228 -12.11 26.86 6.99
C GLU A 228 -12.86 25.61 6.51
N ASP A 229 -13.84 25.77 5.63
CA ASP A 229 -14.59 24.65 5.04
C ASP A 229 -13.82 24.01 3.89
N ARG A 230 -13.07 24.81 3.14
CA ARG A 230 -12.17 24.28 2.11
C ARG A 230 -11.07 23.40 2.71
N GLU A 231 -10.56 23.74 3.88
CA GLU A 231 -9.56 22.92 4.60
C GLU A 231 -10.10 21.55 5.05
N LEU A 232 -11.42 21.35 5.08
CA LEU A 232 -12.00 20.08 5.49
C LEU A 232 -11.62 18.92 4.55
N SER A 233 -11.45 19.15 3.28
CA SER A 233 -10.91 18.14 2.35
C SER A 233 -9.44 18.36 2.03
N ALA A 234 -8.91 19.59 2.17
CA ALA A 234 -7.58 19.93 1.71
C ALA A 234 -6.46 19.59 2.69
N ALA A 235 -6.69 19.71 4.02
CA ALA A 235 -5.64 19.57 5.02
C ALA A 235 -5.58 18.18 5.67
N PHE A 236 -4.40 17.81 6.14
CA PHE A 236 -4.20 16.65 6.99
C PHE A 236 -4.63 16.96 8.43
N ALA A 237 -5.32 16.03 9.11
CA ALA A 237 -5.80 16.26 10.47
C ALA A 237 -5.52 15.05 11.38
N PRO A 238 -5.07 15.26 12.63
CA PRO A 238 -5.04 14.20 13.65
C PRO A 238 -6.45 13.69 13.94
N ASP A 239 -6.59 12.40 14.24
CA ASP A 239 -7.88 11.74 14.45
C ASP A 239 -8.72 12.34 15.58
N ASP A 240 -8.07 12.93 16.60
CA ASP A 240 -8.66 13.58 17.76
C ASP A 240 -8.80 15.10 17.63
N SER A 241 -8.47 15.65 16.47
CA SER A 241 -8.53 17.10 16.23
C SER A 241 -9.95 17.59 15.95
N PRO A 242 -10.28 18.86 16.24
CA PRO A 242 -11.52 19.49 15.82
C PRO A 242 -11.77 19.42 14.32
N LEU A 243 -10.70 19.48 13.51
CA LEU A 243 -10.78 19.36 12.06
C LEU A 243 -11.24 17.96 11.64
N ALA A 244 -10.72 16.91 12.28
CA ALA A 244 -11.16 15.53 12.01
C ALA A 244 -12.63 15.30 12.39
N GLU A 245 -13.10 15.94 13.47
CA GLU A 245 -14.52 15.88 13.85
C GLU A 245 -15.42 16.58 12.84
N ARG A 246 -15.04 17.76 12.37
CA ARG A 246 -15.76 18.47 11.30
C ARG A 246 -15.77 17.65 10.01
N ARG A 247 -14.69 16.99 9.62
CA ARG A 247 -14.65 16.06 8.48
C ARG A 247 -15.63 14.91 8.64
N ARG A 248 -15.67 14.28 9.83
CA ARG A 248 -16.63 13.22 10.11
C ARG A 248 -18.07 13.72 10.00
N ALA A 249 -18.34 14.97 10.37
CA ALA A 249 -19.66 15.58 10.20
C ALA A 249 -20.00 15.78 8.71
N VAL A 250 -19.06 16.30 7.90
CA VAL A 250 -19.23 16.41 6.44
C VAL A 250 -19.51 15.06 5.82
N LEU A 251 -18.73 14.04 6.17
CA LEU A 251 -18.86 12.70 5.62
C LEU A 251 -20.24 12.09 5.98
N ARG A 252 -20.68 12.26 7.24
CA ARG A 252 -22.02 11.79 7.66
C ARG A 252 -23.15 12.53 6.97
N ALA A 253 -23.06 13.85 6.83
CA ALA A 253 -24.10 14.66 6.21
C ALA A 253 -24.11 14.53 4.68
N GLY A 254 -22.95 14.32 4.07
CA GLY A 254 -22.80 14.31 2.61
C GLY A 254 -22.97 12.95 1.94
N ALA A 255 -22.72 11.83 2.66
CA ALA A 255 -22.70 10.50 2.03
C ALA A 255 -24.06 10.09 1.45
N ALA A 256 -25.14 10.20 2.22
CA ALA A 256 -26.48 9.79 1.75
C ALA A 256 -27.01 10.68 0.61
N PRO A 257 -26.91 12.03 0.68
CA PRO A 257 -27.27 12.89 -0.45
C PRO A 257 -26.45 12.62 -1.71
N ALA A 258 -25.15 12.39 -1.58
CA ALA A 258 -24.29 12.05 -2.71
C ALA A 258 -24.78 10.76 -3.41
N LEU A 259 -24.99 9.68 -2.65
CA LEU A 259 -25.48 8.42 -3.20
C LEU A 259 -26.85 8.56 -3.86
N ALA A 260 -27.77 9.32 -3.26
CA ALA A 260 -29.10 9.57 -3.82
C ALA A 260 -29.03 10.32 -5.18
N LEU A 261 -28.22 11.40 -5.27
CA LEU A 261 -28.02 12.16 -6.50
C LEU A 261 -27.37 11.31 -7.61
N LEU A 262 -26.47 10.41 -7.23
CA LEU A 262 -25.80 9.48 -8.14
C LEU A 262 -26.68 8.27 -8.50
N GLY A 263 -27.83 8.12 -7.86
CA GLY A 263 -28.72 7.01 -8.14
C GLY A 263 -28.28 5.67 -7.57
N VAL A 264 -27.49 5.71 -6.53
CA VAL A 264 -27.00 4.51 -5.84
C VAL A 264 -27.82 4.25 -4.60
N GLU A 265 -28.49 3.11 -4.56
CA GLU A 265 -29.32 2.66 -3.43
C GLU A 265 -28.62 1.44 -2.77
N PRO A 266 -27.90 1.63 -1.65
CA PRO A 266 -27.25 0.51 -0.99
C PRO A 266 -28.23 -0.45 -0.35
N GLY A 267 -28.00 -1.76 -0.53
CA GLY A 267 -28.77 -2.80 0.18
C GLY A 267 -28.24 -3.06 1.59
N ALA A 268 -26.99 -2.72 1.86
CA ALA A 268 -26.36 -2.91 3.16
C ALA A 268 -25.26 -1.86 3.40
N MET A 269 -24.99 -1.63 4.69
CA MET A 269 -23.93 -0.72 5.14
C MET A 269 -22.82 -1.52 5.83
N LEU A 270 -21.59 -1.38 5.35
CA LEU A 270 -20.42 -1.95 5.99
C LEU A 270 -19.88 -0.97 7.04
N ASP A 271 -19.70 -1.45 8.27
CA ASP A 271 -18.96 -0.70 9.28
C ASP A 271 -17.45 -0.97 9.11
N PRO A 272 -16.66 0.02 8.65
CA PRO A 272 -15.24 -0.18 8.46
C PRO A 272 -14.47 -0.48 9.76
N ARG A 273 -15.00 -0.11 10.92
CA ARG A 273 -14.38 -0.36 12.24
C ARG A 273 -14.53 -1.80 12.69
N GLY A 274 -15.57 -2.48 12.21
CA GLY A 274 -15.83 -3.91 12.48
C GLY A 274 -15.17 -4.86 11.51
N LEU A 275 -14.41 -4.36 10.52
CA LEU A 275 -13.69 -5.21 9.58
C LEU A 275 -12.56 -5.96 10.26
N VAL A 276 -12.51 -7.27 10.04
CA VAL A 276 -11.29 -8.05 10.29
C VAL A 276 -10.27 -7.66 9.22
N PRO A 277 -9.12 -7.07 9.60
CA PRO A 277 -8.14 -6.65 8.62
C PRO A 277 -7.59 -7.82 7.83
N GLY A 278 -7.54 -7.67 6.51
CA GLY A 278 -6.92 -8.62 5.59
C GLY A 278 -6.06 -7.88 4.57
N VAL A 279 -5.23 -8.62 3.87
CA VAL A 279 -4.33 -8.13 2.83
C VAL A 279 -4.84 -8.58 1.47
N HIS A 280 -4.95 -7.67 0.53
CA HIS A 280 -5.22 -8.01 -0.87
C HIS A 280 -3.97 -8.66 -1.48
N VAL A 281 -3.93 -9.98 -1.51
CA VAL A 281 -2.73 -10.75 -1.89
C VAL A 281 -2.18 -10.36 -3.25
N PRO A 282 -2.98 -10.27 -4.36
CA PRO A 282 -2.44 -9.88 -5.66
C PRO A 282 -1.81 -8.48 -5.68
N GLY A 283 -2.24 -7.58 -4.80
CA GLY A 283 -1.71 -6.22 -4.68
C GLY A 283 -0.37 -6.14 -3.95
N TRP A 284 -0.08 -7.08 -3.04
CA TRP A 284 1.09 -7.02 -2.17
C TRP A 284 2.10 -8.15 -2.39
N LEU A 285 1.68 -9.30 -2.94
CA LEU A 285 2.58 -10.40 -3.28
C LEU A 285 3.54 -9.97 -4.39
N ALA A 286 4.82 -10.29 -4.22
CA ALA A 286 5.84 -10.01 -5.21
C ALA A 286 5.61 -10.83 -6.50
N ARG A 287 5.85 -10.20 -7.67
CA ARG A 287 5.69 -10.86 -8.97
C ARG A 287 6.53 -12.12 -9.10
N ASP A 288 7.77 -12.09 -8.61
CA ASP A 288 8.66 -13.26 -8.65
C ASP A 288 8.06 -14.46 -7.91
N LEU A 289 7.40 -14.25 -6.77
CA LEU A 289 6.72 -15.29 -6.03
C LEU A 289 5.43 -15.72 -6.72
N ALA A 290 4.66 -14.78 -7.27
CA ALA A 290 3.43 -15.08 -8.01
C ALA A 290 3.73 -15.96 -9.23
N VAL A 291 4.80 -15.68 -9.98
CA VAL A 291 5.24 -16.49 -11.12
C VAL A 291 5.62 -17.91 -10.70
N LEU A 292 6.32 -18.09 -9.58
CA LEU A 292 6.63 -19.42 -9.04
C LEU A 292 5.36 -20.17 -8.64
N ILE A 293 4.43 -19.50 -7.98
CA ILE A 293 3.15 -20.05 -7.57
C ILE A 293 2.34 -20.47 -8.80
N GLU A 294 2.24 -19.63 -9.81
CA GLU A 294 1.53 -19.92 -11.06
C GLU A 294 2.14 -21.13 -11.79
N ARG A 295 3.48 -21.19 -11.87
CA ARG A 295 4.19 -22.29 -12.55
C ARG A 295 3.99 -23.63 -11.84
N ASP A 296 4.13 -23.68 -10.51
CA ASP A 296 4.25 -24.92 -9.76
C ASP A 296 2.92 -25.37 -9.13
N LEU A 297 2.02 -24.43 -8.82
CA LEU A 297 0.74 -24.73 -8.20
C LEU A 297 -0.46 -24.56 -9.14
N GLY A 298 -0.34 -23.72 -10.15
CA GLY A 298 -1.38 -23.44 -11.16
C GLY A 298 -1.82 -21.97 -11.21
N PRO A 299 -2.38 -21.52 -12.35
CA PRO A 299 -2.79 -20.14 -12.58
C PRO A 299 -4.02 -19.73 -11.77
N ASP A 300 -4.76 -20.68 -11.23
CA ASP A 300 -5.99 -20.53 -10.44
C ASP A 300 -5.73 -20.18 -8.96
N TRP A 301 -4.49 -19.99 -8.55
CA TRP A 301 -4.11 -19.68 -7.17
C TRP A 301 -4.88 -18.49 -6.58
N ARG A 302 -5.28 -17.54 -7.45
CA ARG A 302 -6.04 -16.37 -7.02
C ARG A 302 -7.43 -16.73 -6.49
N ASP A 303 -8.02 -17.81 -6.96
CA ASP A 303 -9.33 -18.30 -6.49
C ASP A 303 -9.22 -19.08 -5.18
N HIS A 304 -8.05 -19.64 -4.88
CA HIS A 304 -7.78 -20.46 -3.71
C HIS A 304 -7.02 -19.76 -2.58
N GLN A 305 -7.00 -18.42 -2.58
CA GLN A 305 -6.23 -17.64 -1.59
C GLN A 305 -6.61 -17.97 -0.14
N ASP A 306 -7.85 -18.30 0.15
CA ASP A 306 -8.40 -18.57 1.48
C ASP A 306 -8.46 -20.06 1.84
N GLU A 307 -7.84 -20.94 1.06
CA GLU A 307 -7.90 -22.40 1.22
C GLU A 307 -6.58 -22.97 1.76
N ASP A 308 -6.50 -23.28 3.05
CA ASP A 308 -5.29 -23.80 3.71
C ASP A 308 -4.74 -25.08 3.03
N ALA A 309 -5.63 -25.98 2.59
CA ALA A 309 -5.26 -27.23 1.94
C ALA A 309 -4.58 -26.99 0.58
N TRP A 310 -5.01 -25.97 -0.17
CA TRP A 310 -4.42 -25.62 -1.45
C TRP A 310 -2.95 -25.18 -1.29
N TRP A 311 -2.68 -24.34 -0.26
CA TRP A 311 -1.35 -23.82 0.03
C TRP A 311 -0.38 -24.86 0.61
N ALA A 312 -0.85 -26.03 1.05
CA ALA A 312 0.01 -27.15 1.40
C ALA A 312 0.89 -27.62 0.23
N ARG A 313 0.45 -27.39 -1.02
CA ARG A 313 1.18 -27.70 -2.26
C ARG A 313 2.46 -26.87 -2.46
N LEU A 314 2.68 -25.78 -1.69
CA LEU A 314 3.96 -25.05 -1.70
C LEU A 314 5.18 -25.93 -1.38
N SER A 315 4.98 -27.11 -0.81
CA SER A 315 6.04 -28.10 -0.61
C SER A 315 6.66 -28.59 -1.93
N SER A 316 5.97 -28.48 -3.07
CA SER A 316 6.49 -28.86 -4.39
C SER A 316 7.40 -27.82 -5.04
N VAL A 317 7.40 -26.57 -4.56
CA VAL A 317 8.28 -25.51 -5.09
C VAL A 317 9.73 -25.82 -4.72
N PRO A 318 10.69 -25.89 -5.67
CA PRO A 318 12.10 -26.14 -5.36
C PRO A 318 12.72 -25.09 -4.45
N ASP A 319 13.60 -25.53 -3.54
CA ASP A 319 14.29 -24.63 -2.59
C ASP A 319 15.14 -23.59 -3.31
N GLU A 320 15.82 -23.98 -4.39
CA GLU A 320 16.68 -23.09 -5.18
C GLU A 320 15.88 -21.98 -5.86
N ASP A 321 14.70 -22.28 -6.38
CA ASP A 321 13.84 -21.31 -7.05
C ASP A 321 13.28 -20.31 -6.06
N LEU A 322 12.80 -20.78 -4.91
CA LEU A 322 12.29 -19.93 -3.84
C LEU A 322 13.38 -19.03 -3.27
N TRP A 323 14.59 -19.59 -3.05
CA TRP A 323 15.73 -18.82 -2.61
C TRP A 323 16.16 -17.76 -3.62
N SER A 324 16.25 -18.13 -4.90
CA SER A 324 16.61 -17.22 -6.00
C SER A 324 15.61 -16.06 -6.11
N ALA A 325 14.30 -16.35 -5.98
CA ALA A 325 13.27 -15.30 -5.95
C ALA A 325 13.49 -14.34 -4.77
N ARG A 326 13.73 -14.87 -3.55
CA ARG A 326 14.00 -14.05 -2.37
C ARG A 326 15.26 -13.17 -2.53
N GLN A 327 16.32 -13.70 -3.15
CA GLN A 327 17.53 -12.91 -3.44
C GLN A 327 17.25 -11.76 -4.40
N ARG A 328 16.49 -12.00 -5.49
CA ARG A 328 16.09 -10.92 -6.42
C ARG A 328 15.27 -9.85 -5.73
N LEU A 329 14.29 -10.23 -4.92
CA LEU A 329 13.43 -9.29 -4.20
C LEU A 329 14.22 -8.41 -3.22
N ARG A 330 15.18 -8.99 -2.52
CA ARG A 330 16.11 -8.22 -1.67
C ARG A 330 16.97 -7.27 -2.51
N GLY A 331 17.45 -7.72 -3.68
CA GLY A 331 18.15 -6.88 -4.64
C GLY A 331 17.33 -5.66 -5.05
N TYR A 332 16.06 -5.84 -5.45
CA TYR A 332 15.17 -4.75 -5.84
C TYR A 332 14.95 -3.73 -4.71
N LEU A 333 14.77 -4.20 -3.47
CA LEU A 333 14.66 -3.32 -2.31
C LEU A 333 15.92 -2.47 -2.10
N ILE A 334 17.09 -3.10 -2.16
CA ILE A 334 18.37 -2.42 -1.94
C ILE A 334 18.66 -1.41 -3.07
N ASP A 335 18.41 -1.79 -4.32
CA ASP A 335 18.58 -0.89 -5.46
C ASP A 335 17.63 0.31 -5.39
N PHE A 336 16.40 0.08 -4.97
CA PHE A 336 15.44 1.16 -4.71
C PHE A 336 15.93 2.12 -3.61
N ALA A 337 16.39 1.60 -2.47
CA ALA A 337 16.90 2.42 -1.38
C ALA A 337 18.11 3.27 -1.83
N ARG A 338 19.06 2.66 -2.55
CA ARG A 338 20.23 3.34 -3.11
C ARG A 338 19.87 4.42 -4.13
N GLU A 339 18.92 4.12 -5.03
CA GLU A 339 18.46 5.07 -6.03
C GLU A 339 17.75 6.26 -5.39
N ARG A 340 16.91 6.00 -4.37
CA ARG A 340 16.23 7.06 -3.61
C ARG A 340 17.22 7.98 -2.88
N ALA A 341 18.26 7.41 -2.27
CA ALA A 341 19.35 8.16 -1.65
C ALA A 341 20.12 9.01 -2.68
N ARG A 342 20.41 8.43 -3.88
CA ARG A 342 21.10 9.13 -4.96
C ARG A 342 20.32 10.33 -5.50
N ARG A 343 19.01 10.18 -5.73
CA ARG A 343 18.12 11.28 -6.17
C ARG A 343 18.12 12.43 -5.17
N ARG A 344 18.14 12.13 -3.88
CA ARG A 344 18.21 13.14 -2.83
C ARG A 344 19.56 13.85 -2.77
N TRP A 345 20.65 13.11 -2.94
CA TRP A 345 21.97 13.73 -3.03
C TRP A 345 22.06 14.78 -4.14
N THR A 346 21.53 14.45 -5.30
CA THR A 346 21.51 15.37 -6.45
C THR A 346 20.66 16.62 -6.20
N ARG A 347 19.56 16.49 -5.43
CA ARG A 347 18.65 17.60 -5.15
C ARG A 347 19.06 18.46 -3.95
N GLU A 348 19.63 17.87 -2.92
CA GLU A 348 19.79 18.47 -1.59
C GLU A 348 21.27 18.60 -1.17
N GLN A 349 22.25 18.16 -1.97
CA GLN A 349 23.69 18.11 -1.63
C GLN A 349 23.93 17.43 -0.25
N ALA A 350 23.27 16.30 -0.01
CA ALA A 350 23.32 15.59 1.25
C ALA A 350 24.76 15.20 1.64
N SER A 351 25.11 15.27 2.92
CA SER A 351 26.42 14.86 3.43
C SER A 351 26.64 13.34 3.31
N GLY A 352 27.90 12.89 3.27
CA GLY A 352 28.23 11.47 3.19
C GLY A 352 27.58 10.60 4.27
N PRO A 353 27.62 10.97 5.56
CA PRO A 353 26.92 10.24 6.63
C PRO A 353 25.41 10.10 6.39
N ARG A 354 24.77 11.14 5.85
CA ARG A 354 23.35 11.10 5.54
C ARG A 354 23.03 10.13 4.41
N LEU A 355 23.88 10.05 3.38
CA LEU A 355 23.72 9.05 2.31
C LEU A 355 23.84 7.62 2.84
N VAL A 356 24.77 7.39 3.77
CA VAL A 356 24.91 6.10 4.45
C VAL A 356 23.65 5.76 5.22
N ALA A 357 23.14 6.70 6.01
CA ALA A 357 21.88 6.53 6.77
C ALA A 357 20.65 6.30 5.87
N GLN A 358 20.70 6.70 4.61
CA GLN A 358 19.66 6.44 3.60
C GLN A 358 19.84 5.10 2.85
N GLY A 359 20.86 4.31 3.18
CA GLY A 359 21.01 2.94 2.70
C GLY A 359 21.97 2.74 1.53
N THR A 360 22.88 3.70 1.22
CA THR A 360 23.85 3.54 0.14
C THR A 360 24.81 2.37 0.33
N LEU A 361 25.10 1.98 1.59
CA LEU A 361 25.99 0.86 1.95
C LEU A 361 25.25 -0.46 2.20
N LEU A 362 23.95 -0.52 2.04
CA LEU A 362 23.20 -1.78 2.15
C LEU A 362 23.68 -2.78 1.10
N ASP A 363 23.68 -4.06 1.46
CA ASP A 363 24.22 -5.15 0.66
C ASP A 363 23.14 -6.21 0.37
N PRO A 364 22.84 -6.54 -0.91
CA PRO A 364 21.82 -7.50 -1.28
C PRO A 364 22.14 -8.95 -0.85
N SER A 365 23.37 -9.27 -0.43
CA SER A 365 23.72 -10.59 0.10
C SER A 365 23.51 -10.73 1.61
N THR A 366 23.21 -9.63 2.30
CA THR A 366 23.12 -9.55 3.76
C THR A 366 21.68 -9.78 4.24
N LEU A 367 21.51 -10.53 5.35
CA LEU A 367 20.23 -10.69 6.05
C LEU A 367 19.61 -9.33 6.34
N THR A 368 18.43 -9.07 5.79
CA THR A 368 17.77 -7.77 5.83
C THR A 368 16.53 -7.81 6.71
N ILE A 369 16.53 -7.03 7.79
CA ILE A 369 15.39 -6.86 8.68
C ILE A 369 14.65 -5.58 8.28
N GLY A 370 13.35 -5.68 8.02
CA GLY A 370 12.47 -4.54 7.75
C GLY A 370 11.66 -4.15 8.98
N PHE A 371 11.48 -2.85 9.19
CA PHE A 371 10.56 -2.31 10.17
C PHE A 371 9.90 -1.05 9.62
N ALA A 372 8.58 -1.03 9.55
CA ALA A 372 7.86 0.18 9.15
C ALA A 372 6.49 0.29 9.83
N ARG A 373 6.19 1.46 10.36
CA ARG A 373 4.85 1.84 10.87
C ARG A 373 4.73 3.34 11.08
N ARG A 374 3.51 3.80 11.39
CA ARG A 374 3.31 5.15 11.95
C ARG A 374 4.05 5.22 13.28
N MET A 375 4.92 6.21 13.42
CA MET A 375 5.69 6.43 14.65
C MET A 375 4.88 7.25 15.62
N THR A 376 4.67 6.68 16.81
CA THR A 376 4.06 7.30 17.98
C THR A 376 5.01 7.12 19.15
N GLY A 377 4.84 7.87 20.23
CA GLY A 377 5.77 7.82 21.36
C GLY A 377 5.96 6.48 22.02
N ASP A 378 5.03 5.52 21.82
CA ASP A 378 4.96 4.20 22.45
C ASP A 378 5.36 3.03 21.54
N VAL A 379 5.89 3.29 20.35
CA VAL A 379 6.17 2.23 19.34
C VAL A 379 7.24 1.24 19.79
N GLY A 380 8.15 1.62 20.68
CA GLY A 380 9.14 0.70 21.27
C GLY A 380 10.18 0.14 20.29
N ALA A 381 10.35 0.74 19.09
CA ALA A 381 11.37 0.30 18.13
C ALA A 381 12.81 0.59 18.61
N ASP A 382 12.96 1.55 19.50
CA ASP A 382 14.21 1.94 20.14
C ASP A 382 14.73 0.92 21.17
N VAL A 383 13.91 -0.03 21.58
CA VAL A 383 14.35 -1.20 22.38
C VAL A 383 15.54 -1.91 21.75
N LEU A 384 15.64 -1.95 20.41
CA LEU A 384 16.82 -2.51 19.73
C LEU A 384 18.13 -1.81 20.06
N PHE A 385 18.08 -0.57 20.53
CA PHE A 385 19.25 0.24 20.84
C PHE A 385 19.58 0.25 22.33
N HIS A 386 18.95 -0.62 23.12
CA HIS A 386 19.21 -0.72 24.57
C HIS A 386 20.66 -1.11 24.90
N ASP A 387 21.25 -1.99 24.08
CA ASP A 387 22.67 -2.34 24.13
C ASP A 387 23.28 -2.09 22.73
N PRO A 388 23.73 -0.85 22.45
CA PRO A 388 24.26 -0.48 21.14
C PRO A 388 25.52 -1.24 20.76
N ALA A 389 26.36 -1.59 21.73
CA ALA A 389 27.61 -2.31 21.47
C ALA A 389 27.34 -3.75 21.00
N ARG A 390 26.42 -4.45 21.68
CA ARG A 390 26.00 -5.80 21.26
C ARG A 390 25.30 -5.79 19.91
N LEU A 391 24.40 -4.82 19.69
CA LEU A 391 23.73 -4.67 18.39
C LEU A 391 24.77 -4.42 17.28
N ALA A 392 25.73 -3.52 17.49
CA ALA A 392 26.78 -3.23 16.53
C ALA A 392 27.60 -4.49 16.20
N ALA A 393 27.94 -5.31 17.21
CA ALA A 393 28.65 -6.56 17.01
C ALA A 393 27.86 -7.57 16.16
N ILE A 394 26.53 -7.65 16.34
CA ILE A 394 25.64 -8.49 15.51
C ILE A 394 25.61 -7.96 14.07
N LEU A 395 25.37 -6.64 13.89
CA LEU A 395 25.18 -6.05 12.56
C LEU A 395 26.48 -6.07 11.72
N THR A 396 27.63 -5.83 12.35
CA THR A 396 28.92 -5.72 11.66
C THR A 396 29.73 -7.02 11.64
N ALA A 397 29.14 -8.13 12.05
CA ALA A 397 29.82 -9.44 12.08
C ALA A 397 30.33 -9.80 10.67
N ARG A 398 31.67 -9.94 10.53
CA ARG A 398 32.35 -10.04 9.23
C ARG A 398 31.85 -11.18 8.32
N ARG A 399 31.48 -12.33 8.90
CA ARG A 399 31.05 -13.52 8.14
C ARG A 399 29.52 -13.66 8.04
N ARG A 400 28.79 -13.01 8.92
CA ARG A 400 27.33 -13.14 9.03
C ARG A 400 26.71 -11.78 9.38
N PRO A 401 26.91 -10.76 8.51
CA PRO A 401 26.41 -9.43 8.79
C PRO A 401 24.88 -9.40 8.77
N VAL A 402 24.31 -8.44 9.48
CA VAL A 402 22.87 -8.17 9.47
C VAL A 402 22.67 -6.70 9.13
N GLN A 403 21.61 -6.36 8.44
CA GLN A 403 21.24 -4.97 8.20
C GLN A 403 19.76 -4.72 8.53
N ILE A 404 19.44 -3.51 8.94
CA ILE A 404 18.09 -3.12 9.34
C ILE A 404 17.66 -1.92 8.51
N ILE A 405 16.47 -1.99 7.94
CA ILE A 405 15.84 -0.87 7.23
C ILE A 405 14.61 -0.43 8.02
N PHE A 406 14.70 0.76 8.59
CA PHE A 406 13.58 1.43 9.21
C PHE A 406 12.85 2.31 8.20
N ALA A 407 11.54 2.42 8.35
CA ALA A 407 10.70 3.35 7.62
C ALA A 407 9.51 3.78 8.47
N GLY A 408 8.80 4.81 8.02
CA GLY A 408 7.60 5.29 8.68
C GLY A 408 7.64 6.79 8.95
N ARG A 409 6.51 7.32 9.39
CA ARG A 409 6.32 8.74 9.64
C ARG A 409 5.63 8.96 10.98
N ALA A 410 5.96 10.07 11.63
CA ALA A 410 5.16 10.62 12.71
C ALA A 410 4.11 11.58 12.12
N HIS A 411 2.99 11.73 12.80
CA HIS A 411 2.05 12.79 12.46
C HIS A 411 2.72 14.17 12.64
N PRO A 412 2.43 15.18 11.79
CA PRO A 412 3.04 16.51 11.91
C PRO A 412 2.95 17.13 13.31
N SER A 413 1.87 16.90 14.04
CA SER A 413 1.69 17.38 15.43
C SER A 413 2.17 16.40 16.51
N ASP A 414 2.65 15.19 16.15
CA ASP A 414 3.12 14.20 17.12
C ASP A 414 4.61 14.38 17.43
N GLU A 415 4.90 15.26 18.36
CA GLU A 415 6.25 15.55 18.86
C GLU A 415 6.94 14.31 19.47
N ALA A 416 6.19 13.42 20.13
CA ALA A 416 6.75 12.22 20.74
C ALA A 416 7.19 11.22 19.66
N GLY A 417 6.35 11.03 18.63
CA GLY A 417 6.69 10.23 17.46
C GLY A 417 7.88 10.80 16.68
N LYS A 418 7.95 12.12 16.50
CA LYS A 418 9.10 12.79 15.86
C LYS A 418 10.39 12.61 16.64
N ARG A 419 10.35 12.70 17.98
CA ARG A 419 11.51 12.40 18.83
C ARG A 419 11.97 10.95 18.69
N GLN A 420 11.05 10.02 18.54
CA GLN A 420 11.41 8.61 18.32
C GLN A 420 12.07 8.40 16.95
N LEU A 421 11.54 9.02 15.90
CA LEU A 421 12.17 9.03 14.58
C LEU A 421 13.58 9.61 14.63
N GLN A 422 13.77 10.72 15.32
CA GLN A 422 15.07 11.36 15.49
C GLN A 422 16.07 10.41 16.16
N ARG A 423 15.65 9.70 17.21
CA ARG A 423 16.52 8.70 17.86
C ARG A 423 16.94 7.58 16.91
N ILE A 424 16.00 7.02 16.14
CA ILE A 424 16.29 5.97 15.15
C ILE A 424 17.21 6.49 14.06
N PHE A 425 16.92 7.67 13.51
CA PHE A 425 17.72 8.27 12.44
C PHE A 425 19.14 8.60 12.91
N SER A 426 19.30 9.07 14.14
CA SER A 426 20.62 9.32 14.73
C SER A 426 21.46 8.04 14.84
N ARG A 427 20.83 6.87 15.05
CA ARG A 427 21.52 5.58 15.03
C ARG A 427 21.94 5.15 13.62
N ALA A 428 21.16 5.50 12.61
CA ALA A 428 21.57 5.27 11.22
C ALA A 428 22.78 6.13 10.79
N LEU A 429 22.95 7.30 11.42
CA LEU A 429 24.13 8.18 11.23
C LEU A 429 25.37 7.72 12.02
N ASP A 430 25.22 6.86 13.04
CA ASP A 430 26.30 6.45 13.93
C ASP A 430 27.27 5.49 13.21
N PRO A 431 28.56 5.86 13.03
CA PRO A 431 29.53 5.02 12.33
C PRO A 431 29.82 3.70 13.03
N ALA A 432 29.48 3.54 14.32
CA ALA A 432 29.63 2.27 15.05
C ALA A 432 28.81 1.13 14.41
N PHE A 433 27.73 1.45 13.71
CA PHE A 433 26.92 0.45 13.00
C PHE A 433 27.41 0.17 11.57
N GLY A 434 28.49 0.78 11.09
CA GLY A 434 29.09 0.49 9.79
C GLY A 434 28.17 0.65 8.58
N GLY A 435 27.16 1.52 8.65
CA GLY A 435 26.14 1.71 7.62
C GLY A 435 25.16 0.53 7.47
N ARG A 436 25.04 -0.32 8.48
CA ARG A 436 24.12 -1.47 8.52
C ARG A 436 22.71 -1.11 9.00
N ILE A 437 22.49 0.13 9.44
CA ILE A 437 21.18 0.68 9.75
C ILE A 437 20.88 1.72 8.70
N ALA A 438 19.70 1.61 8.08
CA ALA A 438 19.20 2.60 7.14
C ALA A 438 17.81 3.07 7.52
N PHE A 439 17.47 4.30 7.21
CA PHE A 439 16.14 4.87 7.31
C PHE A 439 15.64 5.24 5.92
N LEU A 440 14.57 4.57 5.48
CA LEU A 440 13.90 4.86 4.22
C LEU A 440 12.94 6.03 4.43
N GLU A 441 13.40 7.24 4.10
CA GLU A 441 12.60 8.46 4.21
C GLU A 441 11.46 8.46 3.18
N ASP A 442 10.41 9.23 3.47
CA ASP A 442 9.28 9.44 2.57
C ASP A 442 8.54 8.13 2.23
N TYR A 443 8.14 7.42 3.26
CA TYR A 443 7.53 6.10 3.17
C TYR A 443 6.13 6.16 2.58
N ASP A 444 6.01 5.89 1.28
CA ASP A 444 4.78 5.79 0.49
C ASP A 444 4.36 4.33 0.26
N LEU A 445 3.26 4.10 -0.46
CA LEU A 445 2.78 2.75 -0.78
C LEU A 445 3.76 1.97 -1.67
N HIS A 446 4.51 2.65 -2.54
CA HIS A 446 5.52 2.01 -3.38
C HIS A 446 6.71 1.52 -2.53
N ALA A 447 7.24 2.39 -1.65
CA ALA A 447 8.29 2.03 -0.70
C ALA A 447 7.82 0.91 0.25
N ALA A 448 6.57 0.98 0.72
CA ALA A 448 5.97 -0.05 1.55
C ALA A 448 5.95 -1.42 0.86
N ARG A 449 5.55 -1.45 -0.42
CA ARG A 449 5.53 -2.68 -1.23
C ARG A 449 6.91 -3.29 -1.35
N LEU A 450 7.92 -2.51 -1.74
CA LEU A 450 9.29 -3.00 -1.91
C LEU A 450 9.90 -3.46 -0.58
N LEU A 451 9.64 -2.75 0.52
CA LEU A 451 10.15 -3.13 1.83
C LEU A 451 9.58 -4.47 2.31
N VAL A 452 8.25 -4.67 2.24
CA VAL A 452 7.63 -5.94 2.67
C VAL A 452 7.96 -7.11 1.74
N GLN A 453 8.25 -6.86 0.47
CA GLN A 453 8.65 -7.87 -0.50
C GLN A 453 10.12 -8.26 -0.36
N GLY A 454 11.00 -7.30 -0.07
CA GLY A 454 12.45 -7.48 -0.13
C GLY A 454 13.13 -7.80 1.20
N CYS A 455 12.55 -7.51 2.37
CA CYS A 455 13.14 -7.89 3.65
C CYS A 455 13.04 -9.40 3.90
N ASP A 456 14.03 -9.96 4.61
CA ASP A 456 14.06 -11.38 4.96
C ASP A 456 13.31 -11.66 6.27
N LEU A 457 13.25 -10.66 7.14
CA LEU A 457 12.62 -10.74 8.45
C LEU A 457 11.86 -9.44 8.71
N TRP A 458 10.69 -9.52 9.31
CA TRP A 458 9.90 -8.35 9.66
C TRP A 458 9.88 -8.14 11.17
N LEU A 459 10.52 -7.05 11.63
CA LEU A 459 10.45 -6.66 13.02
C LEU A 459 9.07 -6.04 13.31
N THR A 460 8.43 -6.47 14.38
CA THR A 460 7.10 -5.99 14.75
C THR A 460 6.99 -5.80 16.25
N THR A 461 6.30 -4.75 16.66
CA THR A 461 5.86 -4.54 18.03
C THR A 461 4.49 -5.20 18.25
N PRO A 462 4.07 -5.50 19.46
CA PRO A 462 2.71 -5.93 19.74
C PRO A 462 1.72 -4.93 19.16
N ALA A 463 0.76 -5.41 18.36
CA ALA A 463 -0.32 -4.57 17.86
C ALA A 463 -1.15 -4.10 19.04
N ASP A 464 -1.37 -2.78 19.17
CA ASP A 464 -2.48 -2.32 19.98
C ASP A 464 -3.81 -2.66 19.27
N ALA A 465 -4.89 -2.70 20.02
CA ALA A 465 -6.23 -2.98 19.50
C ALA A 465 -6.68 -1.95 18.44
N ALA A 466 -6.02 -0.80 18.37
CA ALA A 466 -6.35 0.31 17.47
C ALA A 466 -5.59 0.26 16.12
N SER A 467 -4.57 -0.56 15.95
CA SER A 467 -3.75 -0.58 14.73
C SER A 467 -3.60 -2.00 14.17
N PRO A 468 -4.21 -2.31 13.02
CA PRO A 468 -3.99 -3.60 12.36
C PRO A 468 -2.51 -3.79 12.02
N ALA A 469 -1.96 -4.97 12.32
CA ALA A 469 -0.56 -5.32 12.05
C ALA A 469 -0.30 -5.60 10.55
N LEU A 470 -0.80 -4.74 9.65
CA LEU A 470 -0.77 -4.96 8.20
C LEU A 470 0.65 -5.11 7.63
N GLY A 471 1.62 -4.36 8.16
CA GLY A 471 3.02 -4.49 7.72
C GLY A 471 3.54 -5.92 7.91
N ARG A 472 3.27 -6.52 9.07
CA ARG A 472 3.59 -7.92 9.36
C ARG A 472 2.90 -8.89 8.41
N MET A 473 1.59 -8.70 8.19
CA MET A 473 0.81 -9.56 7.30
C MET A 473 1.34 -9.50 5.86
N LYS A 474 1.63 -8.29 5.36
CA LYS A 474 2.18 -8.06 4.01
C LYS A 474 3.58 -8.64 3.84
N ALA A 475 4.45 -8.51 4.84
CA ALA A 475 5.77 -9.11 4.82
C ALA A 475 5.68 -10.66 4.86
N ALA A 476 4.78 -11.20 5.68
CA ALA A 476 4.61 -12.64 5.82
C ALA A 476 4.06 -13.31 4.56
N ILE A 477 3.12 -12.71 3.83
CA ILE A 477 2.68 -13.23 2.52
C ILE A 477 3.75 -13.15 1.44
N ASN A 478 4.86 -12.47 1.70
CA ASN A 478 6.07 -12.44 0.86
C ASN A 478 7.20 -13.34 1.42
N GLY A 479 6.91 -14.14 2.44
CA GLY A 479 7.85 -15.10 2.99
C GLY A 479 8.82 -14.54 4.03
N ALA A 480 8.61 -13.32 4.55
CA ALA A 480 9.40 -12.76 5.64
C ALA A 480 8.78 -13.13 7.00
N PRO A 481 9.40 -14.02 7.80
CA PRO A 481 8.90 -14.36 9.12
C PRO A 481 8.88 -13.15 10.05
N PRO A 482 7.91 -13.04 10.98
CA PRO A 482 7.89 -11.97 11.96
C PRO A 482 8.87 -12.21 13.11
N LEU A 483 9.60 -11.16 13.49
CA LEU A 483 10.35 -11.07 14.74
C LEU A 483 9.62 -10.12 15.68
N LEU A 484 8.95 -10.69 16.68
CA LEU A 484 8.15 -9.92 17.63
C LEU A 484 9.04 -9.30 18.72
N ILE A 485 8.90 -8.00 18.94
CA ILE A 485 9.36 -7.32 20.16
C ILE A 485 8.32 -7.61 21.25
N GLU A 486 8.69 -8.41 22.23
CA GLU A 486 7.79 -8.75 23.33
C GLU A 486 7.55 -7.52 24.21
N ARG A 487 6.29 -7.33 24.67
CA ARG A 487 6.02 -6.34 25.71
C ARG A 487 6.68 -6.82 27.01
N SER A 488 7.58 -6.00 27.53
CA SER A 488 8.18 -6.23 28.85
C SER A 488 8.19 -4.91 29.60
N PRO A 489 7.88 -4.92 30.91
CA PRO A 489 8.09 -3.74 31.75
C PRO A 489 9.54 -3.28 31.79
N GLN A 490 10.47 -4.18 31.43
CA GLN A 490 11.90 -3.91 31.35
C GLN A 490 12.37 -4.03 29.90
N GLU A 491 12.66 -2.92 29.25
CA GLU A 491 13.19 -2.87 27.88
C GLU A 491 14.44 -3.76 27.69
N ALA A 492 15.30 -3.82 28.70
CA ALA A 492 16.48 -4.68 28.73
C ALA A 492 16.17 -6.17 28.53
N VAL A 493 15.00 -6.65 28.98
CA VAL A 493 14.60 -8.06 28.81
C VAL A 493 14.15 -8.29 27.38
N ALA A 494 13.33 -7.39 26.83
CA ALA A 494 12.88 -7.45 25.44
C ALA A 494 14.06 -7.38 24.46
N ALA A 495 14.99 -6.46 24.67
CA ALA A 495 16.20 -6.32 23.86
C ALA A 495 17.07 -7.59 23.88
N ARG A 496 17.35 -8.13 25.08
CA ARG A 496 18.12 -9.38 25.23
C ARG A 496 17.48 -10.58 24.54
N SER A 497 16.14 -10.67 24.57
CA SER A 497 15.41 -11.74 23.87
C SER A 497 15.63 -11.64 22.35
N ILE A 498 15.56 -10.43 21.78
CA ILE A 498 15.79 -10.21 20.34
C ILE A 498 17.22 -10.54 19.96
N TYR A 499 18.21 -10.02 20.69
CA TYR A 499 19.63 -10.29 20.39
C TYR A 499 19.93 -11.78 20.44
N ARG A 500 19.47 -12.50 21.48
CA ARG A 500 19.64 -13.95 21.59
C ARG A 500 19.04 -14.68 20.39
N ARG A 501 17.81 -14.33 19.99
CA ARG A 501 17.19 -14.94 18.79
C ARG A 501 17.97 -14.67 17.51
N LEU A 502 18.51 -13.48 17.36
CA LEU A 502 19.37 -13.16 16.21
C LEU A 502 20.66 -13.98 16.24
N GLU A 503 21.38 -14.02 17.36
CA GLU A 503 22.68 -14.67 17.52
C GLU A 503 22.61 -16.20 17.46
N GLU A 504 21.63 -16.81 18.14
CA GLU A 504 21.57 -18.26 18.35
C GLU A 504 20.70 -19.00 17.33
N ASP A 505 19.70 -18.32 16.71
CA ASP A 505 18.72 -18.96 15.84
C ASP A 505 18.74 -18.37 14.41
N ILE A 506 18.40 -17.09 14.24
CA ILE A 506 18.09 -16.51 12.94
C ILE A 506 19.33 -16.39 12.05
N VAL A 507 20.39 -15.74 12.55
CA VAL A 507 21.60 -15.48 11.77
C VAL A 507 22.33 -16.77 11.41
N PRO A 508 22.52 -17.73 12.34
CA PRO A 508 23.10 -19.02 11.97
C PRO A 508 22.34 -19.73 10.86
N VAL A 509 21.04 -19.83 10.94
CA VAL A 509 20.19 -20.52 9.97
C VAL A 509 20.20 -19.81 8.61
N PHE A 510 20.11 -18.48 8.60
CA PHE A 510 20.15 -17.73 7.34
C PHE A 510 21.47 -17.91 6.57
N TYR A 511 22.60 -18.02 7.26
CA TYR A 511 23.92 -18.14 6.62
C TYR A 511 24.41 -19.59 6.47
N HIS A 512 23.71 -20.56 7.02
CA HIS A 512 24.04 -21.97 6.81
C HIS A 512 23.63 -22.39 5.39
N ARG A 513 24.61 -22.78 4.58
CA ARG A 513 24.41 -23.22 3.18
C ARG A 513 24.64 -24.72 3.08
N ASP A 514 23.80 -25.39 2.32
CA ASP A 514 24.05 -26.77 1.90
C ASP A 514 25.12 -26.85 0.78
N ARG A 515 25.28 -28.04 0.19
CA ARG A 515 26.29 -28.25 -0.88
C ARG A 515 25.94 -27.50 -2.18
N SER A 516 24.69 -27.19 -2.41
CA SER A 516 24.22 -26.40 -3.56
C SER A 516 24.33 -24.88 -3.35
N GLY A 517 24.70 -24.44 -2.13
CA GLY A 517 24.77 -23.03 -1.75
C GLY A 517 23.43 -22.44 -1.29
N VAL A 518 22.39 -23.28 -1.10
CA VAL A 518 21.05 -22.87 -0.67
C VAL A 518 20.94 -22.99 0.86
N PRO A 519 20.33 -22.02 1.55
CA PRO A 519 20.03 -22.12 2.98
C PRO A 519 18.71 -22.89 3.20
N THR A 520 18.72 -24.20 3.01
CA THR A 520 17.53 -25.04 2.98
C THR A 520 16.65 -24.92 4.23
N GLU A 521 17.24 -24.81 5.42
CA GLU A 521 16.48 -24.58 6.65
C GLU A 521 15.78 -23.20 6.64
N TRP A 522 16.47 -22.16 6.17
CA TRP A 522 15.88 -20.82 6.03
C TRP A 522 14.76 -20.81 5.00
N VAL A 523 14.97 -21.45 3.85
CA VAL A 523 13.95 -21.61 2.80
C VAL A 523 12.74 -22.37 3.32
N GLY A 524 12.95 -23.37 4.18
CA GLY A 524 11.87 -24.03 4.90
C GLY A 524 11.01 -23.07 5.74
N ARG A 525 11.66 -22.12 6.45
CA ARG A 525 10.95 -21.06 7.22
C ARG A 525 10.17 -20.12 6.31
N VAL A 526 10.76 -19.71 5.18
CA VAL A 526 10.10 -18.87 4.16
C VAL A 526 8.85 -19.60 3.62
N ARG A 527 9.00 -20.86 3.21
CA ARG A 527 7.90 -21.70 2.70
C ARG A 527 6.78 -21.84 3.71
N GLN A 528 7.13 -22.15 4.97
CA GLN A 528 6.14 -22.28 6.04
C GLN A 528 5.41 -20.96 6.29
N THR A 529 6.13 -19.83 6.25
CA THR A 529 5.56 -18.50 6.41
C THR A 529 4.55 -18.19 5.29
N LEU A 530 4.91 -18.44 4.02
CA LEU A 530 4.00 -18.28 2.88
C LEU A 530 2.75 -19.16 3.03
N ARG A 531 2.96 -20.45 3.32
CA ARG A 531 1.90 -21.45 3.42
C ARG A 531 0.84 -21.10 4.46
N THR A 532 1.24 -20.53 5.60
CA THR A 532 0.31 -20.19 6.69
C THR A 532 -0.22 -18.75 6.58
N SER A 533 0.56 -17.85 6.01
CA SER A 533 0.23 -16.42 6.02
C SER A 533 -0.68 -16.00 4.87
N ILE A 534 -0.55 -16.61 3.69
CA ILE A 534 -1.42 -16.25 2.57
C ILE A 534 -2.88 -16.58 2.92
N PRO A 535 -3.26 -17.82 3.27
CA PRO A 535 -4.65 -18.09 3.61
C PRO A 535 -5.08 -17.43 4.92
N GLY A 536 -4.16 -17.26 5.88
CA GLY A 536 -4.48 -16.66 7.18
C GLY A 536 -4.68 -15.16 7.17
N HIS A 537 -4.12 -14.45 6.19
CA HIS A 537 -4.11 -12.98 6.13
C HIS A 537 -4.79 -12.41 4.87
N CYS A 538 -5.27 -13.24 3.93
CA CYS A 538 -5.93 -12.72 2.72
C CYS A 538 -7.21 -11.96 3.07
N ALA A 539 -7.45 -10.85 2.37
CA ALA A 539 -8.68 -10.06 2.49
C ALA A 539 -9.91 -10.86 2.03
N ARG A 540 -9.72 -11.89 1.21
CA ARG A 540 -10.78 -12.75 0.64
C ARG A 540 -11.70 -13.34 1.71
N ARG A 541 -11.15 -13.87 2.81
CA ARG A 541 -11.94 -14.39 3.96
C ARG A 541 -12.80 -13.29 4.59
N SER A 542 -12.22 -12.11 4.80
CA SER A 542 -12.91 -10.98 5.41
C SER A 542 -14.05 -10.48 4.54
N VAL A 543 -13.82 -10.36 3.22
CA VAL A 543 -14.86 -9.93 2.26
C VAL A 543 -15.99 -10.95 2.20
N LYS A 544 -15.68 -12.24 2.03
CA LYS A 544 -16.71 -13.30 2.00
C LYS A 544 -17.53 -13.29 3.30
N ALA A 545 -16.89 -13.34 4.47
CA ALA A 545 -17.56 -13.39 5.75
C ALA A 545 -18.43 -12.15 6.03
N SER A 546 -17.94 -10.94 5.71
CA SER A 546 -18.72 -9.72 5.88
C SER A 546 -19.92 -9.66 4.92
N THR A 547 -19.73 -10.09 3.67
CA THR A 547 -20.80 -10.11 2.66
C THR A 547 -21.92 -11.08 3.04
N GLU A 548 -21.56 -12.31 3.45
CA GLU A 548 -22.52 -13.28 3.94
C GLU A 548 -23.30 -12.78 5.16
N LYS A 549 -22.62 -12.17 6.11
CA LYS A 549 -23.25 -11.58 7.31
C LYS A 549 -24.22 -10.44 6.97
N LEU A 550 -23.91 -9.62 5.96
CA LEU A 550 -24.72 -8.47 5.58
C LEU A 550 -25.98 -8.87 4.83
N TYR A 551 -25.91 -9.86 3.94
CA TYR A 551 -27.04 -10.28 3.11
C TYR A 551 -27.80 -11.49 3.66
N ASN A 552 -27.24 -12.24 4.62
CA ASN A 552 -27.91 -13.37 5.29
C ASN A 552 -28.13 -13.07 6.79
N PRO A 553 -29.11 -12.23 7.16
CA PRO A 553 -29.31 -11.82 8.55
C PRO A 553 -29.65 -12.96 9.53
N GLY A 554 -30.03 -14.15 9.03
CA GLY A 554 -30.23 -15.35 9.86
C GLY A 554 -28.96 -15.90 10.53
N LEU A 555 -27.76 -15.52 10.04
CA LEU A 555 -26.47 -15.88 10.65
C LEU A 555 -26.05 -14.94 11.80
N ARG A 556 -26.89 -13.98 12.20
CA ARG A 556 -26.59 -13.01 13.26
C ARG A 556 -26.59 -13.59 14.70
N HIS A 557 -26.85 -14.88 14.86
CA HIS A 557 -27.05 -15.52 16.18
C HIS A 557 -26.26 -16.84 16.34
N VAL A 558 -25.00 -16.90 15.89
CA VAL A 558 -24.10 -17.98 16.32
C VAL A 558 -22.78 -17.39 16.82
#